data_8d0ea15a417a01cf13b19c728310a635
#
_entry.id   8d0ea15a417a01cf13b19c728310a635
#
_cell.length_a   1.000
_cell.length_b   1.000
_cell.length_c   1.000
_cell.angle_alpha   90.00
_cell.angle_beta   90.00
_cell.angle_gamma   90.00
#
_symmetry.space_group_name_H-M   'P 1'
#
loop_
_entity.id
_entity.type
_entity.pdbx_description
1 polymer ?
#
loop_
_entity_poly.entity_id
_entity_poly.type
_entity_poly.pdbx_seq_one_letter_code
_entity_poly.pdbx_strand_id
1 'polypeptide(L)'
;LLTILIFGLFVLFSASGQTTVMVMKQSIYVAIGLFLMFFISRLDQSVYKSFLMHLFWFGLILLIWVLLFPAEGYKTDRWIDLGFISFQPSEVIRLLLPLAAASYLTRNQKRNTIKDWFVVLVAILSSSFLIFKQPDLGTALIVLASGCIPVFLAGFPLLILIILIMVVII
;
A
#
# COMPACT_ATOMS: atom_id res chain seq x y z
N LEU A 1 14.32 4.25 14.24
CA LEU A 1 14.30 3.92 12.83
C LEU A 1 15.69 3.53 12.31
N LEU A 2 16.70 4.40 12.40
CA LEU A 2 18.06 4.14 11.90
C LEU A 2 18.67 2.86 12.48
N THR A 3 18.51 2.60 13.78
CA THR A 3 18.98 1.39 14.43
C THR A 3 18.40 0.12 13.80
N ILE A 4 17.10 0.11 13.50
CA ILE A 4 16.40 -1.01 12.85
C ILE A 4 16.92 -1.22 11.42
N LEU A 5 17.14 -0.12 10.68
CA LEU A 5 17.67 -0.18 9.31
C LEU A 5 19.11 -0.73 9.28
N ILE A 6 19.97 -0.27 10.17
CA ILE A 6 21.36 -0.75 10.28
C ILE A 6 21.37 -2.24 10.67
N PHE A 7 20.56 -2.62 11.65
CA PHE A 7 20.42 -4.03 12.04
C PHE A 7 19.91 -4.90 10.89
N GLY A 8 18.89 -4.41 10.13
CA GLY A 8 18.38 -5.09 8.95
C GLY A 8 19.44 -5.30 7.86
N LEU A 9 20.29 -4.30 7.60
CA LEU A 9 21.41 -4.43 6.66
C LEU A 9 22.46 -5.45 7.14
N PHE A 10 22.74 -5.49 8.44
CA PHE A 10 23.65 -6.48 9.03
C PHE A 10 23.11 -7.91 8.90
N VAL A 11 21.82 -8.11 9.20
CA VAL A 11 21.14 -9.40 9.02
C VAL A 11 21.15 -9.82 7.56
N LEU A 12 20.87 -8.89 6.64
CA LEU A 12 20.92 -9.15 5.19
C LEU A 12 22.32 -9.58 4.75
N PHE A 13 23.38 -8.92 5.23
CA PHE A 13 24.76 -9.30 4.94
C PHE A 13 25.07 -10.73 5.38
N SER A 14 24.67 -11.08 6.61
CA SER A 14 24.85 -12.43 7.15
C SER A 14 24.06 -13.48 6.36
N ALA A 15 22.78 -13.20 6.03
CA ALA A 15 21.90 -14.13 5.34
C ALA A 15 22.24 -14.33 3.85
N SER A 16 22.87 -13.32 3.20
CA SER A 16 23.24 -13.36 1.79
C SER A 16 24.55 -14.11 1.50
N GLY A 17 25.13 -14.79 2.48
CA GLY A 17 26.45 -15.43 2.35
C GLY A 17 27.57 -14.42 2.14
N GLN A 18 27.48 -13.26 2.78
CA GLN A 18 28.44 -12.15 2.72
C GLN A 18 28.58 -11.49 1.32
N THR A 19 27.52 -11.58 0.49
CA THR A 19 27.54 -10.92 -0.82
C THR A 19 27.33 -9.41 -0.67
N THR A 20 28.38 -8.65 -0.92
CA THR A 20 28.37 -7.16 -0.82
C THR A 20 27.41 -6.49 -1.81
N VAL A 21 27.14 -7.11 -2.96
CA VAL A 21 26.27 -6.56 -4.02
C VAL A 21 24.82 -6.41 -3.53
N MET A 22 24.27 -7.40 -2.80
CA MET A 22 22.91 -7.32 -2.27
C MET A 22 22.78 -6.23 -1.20
N VAL A 23 23.76 -6.14 -0.31
CA VAL A 23 23.80 -5.11 0.73
C VAL A 23 23.92 -3.72 0.13
N MET A 24 24.75 -3.55 -0.90
CA MET A 24 24.91 -2.27 -1.59
C MET A 24 23.61 -1.82 -2.27
N LYS A 25 22.92 -2.71 -2.99
CA LYS A 25 21.60 -2.42 -3.57
C LYS A 25 20.59 -1.99 -2.50
N GLN A 26 20.52 -2.76 -1.41
CA GLN A 26 19.59 -2.46 -0.31
C GLN A 26 19.94 -1.13 0.38
N SER A 27 21.23 -0.83 0.57
CA SER A 27 21.68 0.44 1.15
C SER A 27 21.26 1.64 0.28
N ILE A 28 21.32 1.51 -1.05
CA ILE A 28 20.85 2.53 -1.97
C ILE A 28 19.33 2.74 -1.83
N TYR A 29 18.55 1.66 -1.76
CA TYR A 29 17.10 1.78 -1.56
C TYR A 29 16.74 2.41 -0.22
N VAL A 30 17.47 2.06 0.85
CA VAL A 30 17.30 2.68 2.16
C VAL A 30 17.64 4.17 2.11
N ALA A 31 18.73 4.57 1.46
CA ALA A 31 19.11 5.97 1.30
C ALA A 31 18.07 6.78 0.51
N ILE A 32 17.56 6.23 -0.59
CA ILE A 32 16.47 6.84 -1.37
C ILE A 32 15.20 6.96 -0.52
N GLY A 33 14.84 5.91 0.21
CA GLY A 33 13.67 5.91 1.09
C GLY A 33 13.76 6.96 2.20
N LEU A 34 14.92 7.10 2.84
CA LEU A 34 15.17 8.13 3.86
C LEU A 34 15.11 9.54 3.27
N PHE A 35 15.68 9.74 2.07
CA PHE A 35 15.60 11.01 1.37
C PHE A 35 14.16 11.39 1.06
N LEU A 36 13.38 10.47 0.48
CA LEU A 36 11.96 10.69 0.19
C LEU A 36 11.15 10.96 1.45
N MET A 37 11.39 10.20 2.52
CA MET A 37 10.75 10.42 3.82
C MET A 37 11.03 11.84 4.34
N PHE A 38 12.29 12.27 4.30
CA PHE A 38 12.68 13.62 4.72
C PHE A 38 12.00 14.69 3.85
N PHE A 39 12.01 14.51 2.52
CA PHE A 39 11.40 15.45 1.58
C PHE A 39 9.89 15.56 1.80
N ILE A 40 9.18 14.43 1.88
CA ILE A 40 7.72 14.40 2.10
C ILE A 40 7.35 15.00 3.47
N SER A 41 8.18 14.79 4.51
CA SER A 41 7.93 15.36 5.85
C SER A 41 7.97 16.90 5.88
N ARG A 42 8.56 17.55 4.87
CA ARG A 42 8.63 19.01 4.71
C ARG A 42 7.49 19.59 3.89
N LEU A 43 6.69 18.74 3.23
CA LEU A 43 5.54 19.19 2.45
C LEU A 43 4.35 19.51 3.37
N ASP A 44 3.62 20.57 3.03
CA ASP A 44 2.36 20.88 3.73
C ASP A 44 1.32 19.77 3.45
N GLN A 45 0.51 19.48 4.46
CA GLN A 45 -0.57 18.49 4.37
C GLN A 45 -1.56 18.76 3.25
N SER A 46 -1.81 20.01 2.91
CA SER A 46 -2.70 20.40 1.81
C SER A 46 -2.20 19.92 0.46
N VAL A 47 -0.88 19.92 0.24
CA VAL A 47 -0.25 19.52 -1.02
C VAL A 47 -0.45 18.02 -1.27
N TYR A 48 -0.03 17.17 -0.34
CA TYR A 48 -0.13 15.73 -0.58
C TYR A 48 -1.56 15.19 -0.51
N LYS A 49 -2.46 15.79 0.30
CA LYS A 49 -3.88 15.42 0.31
C LYS A 49 -4.54 15.54 -1.05
N SER A 50 -4.18 16.57 -1.83
CA SER A 50 -4.70 16.74 -3.19
C SER A 50 -4.24 15.63 -4.14
N PHE A 51 -3.01 15.13 -3.97
CA PHE A 51 -2.43 14.09 -4.83
C PHE A 51 -2.80 12.66 -4.42
N LEU A 52 -3.11 12.41 -3.14
CA LEU A 52 -3.35 11.05 -2.62
C LEU A 52 -4.44 10.31 -3.39
N MET A 53 -5.53 10.98 -3.75
CA MET A 53 -6.62 10.36 -4.48
C MET A 53 -6.20 10.00 -5.92
N HIS A 54 -5.46 10.89 -6.59
CA HIS A 54 -4.96 10.62 -7.93
C HIS A 54 -3.92 9.50 -7.93
N LEU A 55 -3.01 9.49 -6.94
CA LEU A 55 -2.03 8.42 -6.76
C LEU A 55 -2.70 7.07 -6.45
N PHE A 56 -3.76 7.07 -5.65
CA PHE A 56 -4.53 5.86 -5.37
C PHE A 56 -5.17 5.30 -6.66
N TRP A 57 -5.85 6.13 -7.44
CA TRP A 57 -6.44 5.70 -8.71
C TRP A 57 -5.38 5.20 -9.69
N PHE A 58 -4.24 5.89 -9.77
CA PHE A 58 -3.11 5.44 -10.59
C PHE A 58 -2.58 4.08 -10.12
N GLY A 59 -2.39 3.88 -8.82
CA GLY A 59 -1.98 2.60 -8.25
C GLY A 59 -2.99 1.48 -8.53
N LEU A 60 -4.30 1.78 -8.50
CA LEU A 60 -5.35 0.82 -8.80
C LEU A 60 -5.34 0.42 -10.29
N ILE A 61 -5.08 1.37 -11.19
CA ILE A 61 -4.87 1.10 -12.63
C ILE A 61 -3.66 0.19 -12.82
N LEU A 62 -2.54 0.43 -12.11
CA LEU A 62 -1.37 -0.43 -12.17
C LEU A 62 -1.64 -1.84 -11.64
N LEU A 63 -2.46 -2.00 -10.59
CA LEU A 63 -2.89 -3.32 -10.13
C LEU A 63 -3.66 -4.10 -11.20
N ILE A 64 -4.59 -3.42 -11.88
CA ILE A 64 -5.36 -4.01 -12.98
C ILE A 64 -4.44 -4.34 -14.15
N TRP A 65 -3.51 -3.44 -14.47
CA TRP A 65 -2.53 -3.65 -15.53
C TRP A 65 -1.71 -4.93 -15.33
N VAL A 66 -1.13 -5.11 -14.14
CA VAL A 66 -0.32 -6.30 -13.83
C VAL A 66 -1.14 -7.59 -13.87
N LEU A 67 -2.43 -7.53 -13.51
CA LEU A 67 -3.31 -8.69 -13.59
C LEU A 67 -3.64 -9.08 -15.03
N LEU A 68 -3.71 -8.11 -15.96
CA LEU A 68 -4.02 -8.33 -17.37
C LEU A 68 -2.77 -8.64 -18.20
N PHE A 69 -1.62 -8.09 -17.81
CA PHE A 69 -0.35 -8.19 -18.54
C PHE A 69 0.79 -8.61 -17.58
N PRO A 70 0.80 -9.87 -17.13
CA PRO A 70 1.84 -10.37 -16.26
C PRO A 70 3.22 -10.32 -16.93
N ALA A 71 4.26 -9.97 -16.17
CA ALA A 71 5.62 -9.95 -16.68
C ALA A 71 6.14 -11.36 -16.91
N GLU A 72 6.65 -11.65 -18.10
CA GLU A 72 7.28 -12.93 -18.44
C GLU A 72 8.52 -13.17 -17.55
N GLY A 73 8.68 -14.41 -17.07
CA GLY A 73 9.82 -14.80 -16.24
C GLY A 73 9.64 -14.70 -14.73
N TYR A 74 8.56 -14.12 -14.24
CA TYR A 74 8.21 -14.12 -12.81
C TYR A 74 7.24 -15.27 -12.48
N LYS A 75 7.44 -15.92 -11.32
CA LYS A 75 6.57 -17.03 -10.86
C LYS A 75 5.14 -16.57 -10.51
N THR A 76 4.92 -15.25 -10.40
CA THR A 76 3.64 -14.67 -9.98
C THR A 76 3.36 -13.39 -10.74
N ASP A 77 2.09 -13.16 -11.08
CA ASP A 77 1.57 -12.03 -11.83
C ASP A 77 1.45 -10.77 -10.92
N ARG A 78 2.56 -10.34 -10.29
CA ARG A 78 2.56 -9.28 -9.28
C ARG A 78 3.55 -8.16 -9.56
N TRP A 79 4.49 -8.40 -10.49
CA TRP A 79 5.63 -7.53 -10.69
C TRP A 79 5.59 -6.85 -12.05
N ILE A 80 5.94 -5.56 -12.07
CA ILE A 80 6.28 -4.83 -13.28
C ILE A 80 7.80 -4.83 -13.39
N ASP A 81 8.33 -5.39 -14.45
CA ASP A 81 9.76 -5.36 -14.72
C ASP A 81 10.10 -4.10 -15.52
N LEU A 82 10.94 -3.24 -14.94
CA LEU A 82 11.48 -2.05 -15.58
C LEU A 82 12.92 -2.28 -16.09
N GLY A 83 13.39 -3.55 -16.14
CA GLY A 83 14.70 -3.97 -16.57
C GLY A 83 15.77 -3.83 -15.49
N PHE A 84 15.88 -2.72 -14.80
CA PHE A 84 16.84 -2.47 -13.71
C PHE A 84 16.19 -2.48 -12.31
N ILE A 85 14.88 -2.32 -12.22
CA ILE A 85 14.10 -2.38 -10.98
C ILE A 85 12.82 -3.16 -11.24
N SER A 86 12.49 -4.10 -10.38
CA SER A 86 11.16 -4.74 -10.32
C SER A 86 10.27 -3.97 -9.36
N PHE A 87 9.08 -3.59 -9.80
CA PHE A 87 8.12 -2.79 -9.05
C PHE A 87 6.84 -3.59 -8.80
N GLN A 88 6.35 -3.59 -7.56
CA GLN A 88 5.12 -4.27 -7.17
C GLN A 88 4.03 -3.23 -6.82
N PRO A 89 2.98 -3.07 -7.65
CA PRO A 89 1.94 -2.08 -7.41
C PRO A 89 1.18 -2.25 -6.09
N SER A 90 1.01 -3.47 -5.61
CA SER A 90 0.34 -3.75 -4.33
C SER A 90 1.05 -3.14 -3.13
N GLU A 91 2.39 -3.00 -3.15
CA GLU A 91 3.14 -2.33 -2.11
C GLU A 91 2.81 -0.83 -2.01
N VAL A 92 2.55 -0.21 -3.14
CA VAL A 92 2.13 1.20 -3.20
C VAL A 92 0.70 1.36 -2.73
N ILE A 93 -0.21 0.48 -3.17
CA ILE A 93 -1.61 0.50 -2.72
C ILE A 93 -1.72 0.28 -1.21
N ARG A 94 -0.89 -0.57 -0.64
CA ARG A 94 -0.84 -0.82 0.81
C ARG A 94 -0.62 0.49 1.61
N LEU A 95 0.16 1.41 1.07
CA LEU A 95 0.41 2.72 1.68
C LEU A 95 -0.64 3.77 1.28
N LEU A 96 -1.02 3.80 0.02
CA LEU A 96 -1.91 4.83 -0.52
C LEU A 96 -3.36 4.67 -0.08
N LEU A 97 -3.87 3.44 0.02
CA LEU A 97 -5.27 3.18 0.36
C LEU A 97 -5.68 3.77 1.72
N PRO A 98 -4.99 3.48 2.84
CA PRO A 98 -5.38 4.05 4.13
C PRO A 98 -5.24 5.58 4.16
N LEU A 99 -4.23 6.14 3.49
CA LEU A 99 -4.04 7.59 3.38
C LEU A 99 -5.14 8.25 2.55
N ALA A 100 -5.51 7.67 1.41
CA ALA A 100 -6.58 8.15 0.55
C ALA A 100 -7.95 8.05 1.26
N ALA A 101 -8.22 6.93 1.95
CA ALA A 101 -9.42 6.75 2.74
C ALA A 101 -9.53 7.79 3.86
N ALA A 102 -8.46 8.00 4.63
CA ALA A 102 -8.41 9.02 5.67
C ALA A 102 -8.62 10.44 5.09
N SER A 103 -7.93 10.77 4.00
CA SER A 103 -8.07 12.06 3.32
C SER A 103 -9.50 12.29 2.81
N TYR A 104 -10.13 11.26 2.24
CA TYR A 104 -11.51 11.33 1.75
C TYR A 104 -12.51 11.54 2.87
N LEU A 105 -12.41 10.78 3.97
CA LEU A 105 -13.33 10.85 5.10
C LEU A 105 -13.17 12.14 5.92
N THR A 106 -11.98 12.76 5.90
CA THR A 106 -11.70 14.01 6.63
C THR A 106 -11.85 15.28 5.78
N ARG A 107 -12.18 15.17 4.48
CA ARG A 107 -12.27 16.32 3.56
C ARG A 107 -13.38 17.29 3.93
N ASN A 108 -14.49 16.78 4.43
CA ASN A 108 -15.63 17.56 4.88
C ASN A 108 -15.65 17.59 6.41
N GLN A 109 -15.75 18.78 7.00
CA GLN A 109 -15.94 18.94 8.46
C GLN A 109 -17.33 18.47 8.94
N LYS A 110 -18.21 18.12 8.02
CA LYS A 110 -19.54 17.57 8.28
C LYS A 110 -19.46 16.06 8.49
N ARG A 111 -20.45 15.52 9.23
CA ARG A 111 -20.59 14.07 9.44
C ARG A 111 -20.61 13.32 8.11
N ASN A 112 -19.84 12.24 8.01
CA ASN A 112 -19.79 11.38 6.82
C ASN A 112 -21.18 10.81 6.51
N THR A 113 -21.54 10.81 5.23
CA THR A 113 -22.79 10.25 4.73
C THR A 113 -22.63 8.77 4.41
N ILE A 114 -23.75 8.06 4.23
CA ILE A 114 -23.74 6.66 3.77
C ILE A 114 -22.98 6.50 2.45
N LYS A 115 -23.07 7.49 1.56
CA LYS A 115 -22.33 7.49 0.29
C LYS A 115 -20.82 7.55 0.49
N ASP A 116 -20.35 8.34 1.46
CA ASP A 116 -18.91 8.45 1.75
C ASP A 116 -18.35 7.11 2.26
N TRP A 117 -19.09 6.45 3.14
CA TRP A 117 -18.74 5.11 3.64
C TRP A 117 -18.72 4.08 2.50
N PHE A 118 -19.74 4.09 1.65
CA PHE A 118 -19.83 3.17 0.52
C PHE A 118 -18.64 3.32 -0.43
N VAL A 119 -18.26 4.55 -0.81
CA VAL A 119 -17.12 4.81 -1.70
C VAL A 119 -15.82 4.26 -1.11
N VAL A 120 -15.56 4.49 0.18
CA VAL A 120 -14.32 4.02 0.82
C VAL A 120 -14.32 2.50 0.96
N LEU A 121 -15.44 1.89 1.35
CA LEU A 121 -15.55 0.43 1.47
C LEU A 121 -15.37 -0.25 0.11
N VAL A 122 -15.95 0.29 -0.97
CA VAL A 122 -15.73 -0.22 -2.33
C VAL A 122 -14.26 -0.11 -2.73
N ALA A 123 -13.58 1.00 -2.40
CA ALA A 123 -12.16 1.14 -2.68
C ALA A 123 -11.31 0.11 -1.93
N ILE A 124 -11.62 -0.17 -0.66
CA ILE A 124 -10.93 -1.18 0.17
C ILE A 124 -11.15 -2.58 -0.42
N LEU A 125 -12.40 -2.94 -0.66
CA LEU A 125 -12.76 -4.28 -1.14
C LEU A 125 -12.23 -4.55 -2.54
N SER A 126 -12.33 -3.58 -3.46
CA SER A 126 -11.80 -3.72 -4.82
C SER A 126 -10.27 -3.88 -4.83
N SER A 127 -9.55 -3.07 -4.06
CA SER A 127 -8.09 -3.17 -3.94
C SER A 127 -7.66 -4.52 -3.38
N SER A 128 -8.28 -4.96 -2.27
CA SER A 128 -7.98 -6.24 -1.64
C SER A 128 -8.32 -7.42 -2.54
N PHE A 129 -9.44 -7.36 -3.25
CA PHE A 129 -9.85 -8.41 -4.20
C PHE A 129 -8.89 -8.52 -5.40
N LEU A 130 -8.46 -7.39 -5.98
CA LEU A 130 -7.48 -7.40 -7.07
C LEU A 130 -6.15 -8.03 -6.64
N ILE A 131 -5.67 -7.72 -5.43
CA ILE A 131 -4.44 -8.30 -4.87
C ILE A 131 -4.63 -9.79 -4.58
N PHE A 132 -5.79 -10.18 -4.07
CA PHE A 132 -6.13 -11.59 -3.86
C PHE A 132 -6.11 -12.39 -5.17
N LYS A 133 -6.58 -11.81 -6.28
CA LYS A 133 -6.51 -12.40 -7.62
C LYS A 133 -5.08 -12.57 -8.15
N GLN A 134 -4.10 -11.83 -7.61
CA GLN A 134 -2.67 -11.98 -7.88
C GLN A 134 -1.98 -13.05 -7.01
N PRO A 135 -2.65 -14.09 -6.56
CA PRO A 135 -2.45 -15.04 -5.45
C PRO A 135 -1.59 -14.52 -4.29
N ASP A 136 -1.90 -13.30 -3.79
CA ASP A 136 -1.22 -12.67 -2.64
C ASP A 136 -2.18 -12.43 -1.46
N LEU A 137 -2.56 -13.53 -0.80
CA LEU A 137 -3.45 -13.48 0.35
C LEU A 137 -2.90 -12.62 1.48
N GLY A 138 -1.59 -12.69 1.75
CA GLY A 138 -0.95 -11.93 2.83
C GLY A 138 -1.09 -10.43 2.64
N THR A 139 -0.72 -9.93 1.46
CA THR A 139 -0.83 -8.50 1.13
C THR A 139 -2.30 -8.07 1.04
N ALA A 140 -3.20 -8.90 0.48
CA ALA A 140 -4.63 -8.61 0.42
C ALA A 140 -5.24 -8.39 1.81
N LEU A 141 -4.91 -9.23 2.79
CA LEU A 141 -5.37 -9.09 4.18
C LEU A 141 -4.79 -7.85 4.86
N ILE A 142 -3.52 -7.53 4.62
CA ILE A 142 -2.88 -6.31 5.16
C ILE A 142 -3.56 -5.06 4.58
N VAL A 143 -3.83 -5.03 3.28
CA VAL A 143 -4.51 -3.92 2.60
C VAL A 143 -5.94 -3.76 3.12
N LEU A 144 -6.68 -4.87 3.28
CA LEU A 144 -8.01 -4.86 3.87
C LEU A 144 -7.98 -4.27 5.29
N ALA A 145 -7.13 -4.80 6.16
CA ALA A 145 -7.01 -4.36 7.54
C ALA A 145 -6.59 -2.89 7.65
N SER A 146 -5.54 -2.48 6.92
CA SER A 146 -5.04 -1.10 6.95
C SER A 146 -6.06 -0.09 6.41
N GLY A 147 -6.83 -0.46 5.38
CA GLY A 147 -7.91 0.37 4.84
C GLY A 147 -9.10 0.53 5.81
N CYS A 148 -9.38 -0.48 6.64
CA CYS A 148 -10.44 -0.43 7.64
C CYS A 148 -10.11 0.49 8.83
N ILE A 149 -8.84 0.73 9.16
CA ILE A 149 -8.43 1.60 10.27
C ILE A 149 -9.01 3.01 10.15
N PRO A 150 -8.83 3.77 9.07
CA PRO A 150 -9.40 5.11 8.94
C PRO A 150 -10.93 5.09 8.93
N VAL A 151 -11.57 4.04 8.44
CA VAL A 151 -13.03 3.87 8.46
C VAL A 151 -13.53 3.76 9.90
N PHE A 152 -12.88 2.94 10.72
CA PHE A 152 -13.19 2.80 12.14
C PHE A 152 -12.95 4.12 12.90
N LEU A 153 -11.78 4.75 12.70
CA LEU A 153 -11.43 6.01 13.36
C LEU A 153 -12.36 7.17 12.98
N ALA A 154 -12.94 7.15 11.78
CA ALA A 154 -13.92 8.14 11.35
C ALA A 154 -15.33 7.91 11.91
N GLY A 155 -15.53 6.87 12.76
CA GLY A 155 -16.77 6.61 13.50
C GLY A 155 -17.73 5.63 12.83
N PHE A 156 -17.26 4.83 11.88
CA PHE A 156 -18.08 3.73 11.35
C PHE A 156 -18.27 2.61 12.40
N PRO A 157 -19.48 2.05 12.56
CA PRO A 157 -19.72 1.01 13.56
C PRO A 157 -18.85 -0.23 13.39
N LEU A 158 -18.02 -0.52 14.40
CA LEU A 158 -17.06 -1.64 14.37
C LEU A 158 -17.73 -2.99 14.07
N LEU A 159 -18.92 -3.23 14.65
CA LEU A 159 -19.66 -4.47 14.45
C LEU A 159 -20.00 -4.70 12.97
N ILE A 160 -20.46 -3.65 12.27
CA ILE A 160 -20.80 -3.74 10.84
C ILE A 160 -19.52 -4.00 10.02
N LEU A 161 -18.42 -3.35 10.39
CA LEU A 161 -17.12 -3.53 9.72
C LEU A 161 -16.62 -4.98 9.87
N ILE A 162 -16.71 -5.57 11.06
CA ILE A 162 -16.35 -6.97 11.31
C ILE A 162 -17.22 -7.92 10.48
N ILE A 163 -18.54 -7.71 10.45
CA ILE A 163 -19.46 -8.53 9.65
C ILE A 163 -19.10 -8.47 8.17
N LEU A 164 -18.82 -7.27 7.62
CA LEU A 164 -18.40 -7.10 6.23
C LEU A 164 -17.08 -7.85 5.91
N ILE A 165 -16.11 -7.78 6.81
CA ILE A 165 -14.84 -8.49 6.65
C ILE A 165 -15.07 -10.01 6.66
N MET A 166 -15.87 -10.50 7.59
CA MET A 166 -16.17 -11.94 7.70
C MET A 166 -16.86 -12.47 6.45
N VAL A 167 -17.82 -11.72 5.88
CA VAL A 167 -18.52 -12.09 4.62
C VAL A 167 -17.55 -12.15 3.42
N VAL A 168 -16.48 -11.37 3.43
CA VAL A 168 -15.49 -11.36 2.31
C VAL A 168 -14.47 -12.51 2.43
N ILE A 169 -14.22 -13.00 3.66
CA ILE A 169 -13.24 -14.07 3.92
C ILE A 169 -13.85 -15.47 3.75
N ILE A 170 -15.17 -15.61 3.96
CA ILE A 170 -15.94 -16.87 3.77
C ILE A 170 -16.29 -17.08 2.29
#